data_7dfc3b7da2ca3b844dba481f35303292
#
_entry.id   7dfc3b7da2ca3b844dba481f35303292
#
_cell.length_a   1.000
_cell.length_b   1.000
_cell.length_c   1.000
_cell.angle_alpha   90.00
_cell.angle_beta   90.00
_cell.angle_gamma   90.00
#
_symmetry.space_group_name_H-M   'P 1'
#
loop_
_entity.id
_entity.type
_entity.pdbx_description
1 polymer ?
#
loop_
_entity_poly.entity_id
_entity_poly.type
_entity_poly.pdbx_seq_one_letter_code
_entity_poly.pdbx_strand_id
1 'polypeptide(L)'
;MSNARREFLLELENVKGSVGLEIGPLNKPLVKKEELESNGEIFYLDHLSTEELQEKYKDEASVKKDEIVSIDFVCRDGDLLKATSGHTFDYVVASHMIEHAPNLLLFLSEVHNILKPGGTCVLIIPDKRFTFDINRPVSTFGSVLENFLSKATYPSISAVYDHSAMAINANGHNLWYGIVNADDTRLLASENIGWEAAHRVHKEGHYYDVHVNIFMPE
;
A
#
# COMPACT_ATOMS: atom_id res chain seq x y z
N MET A 1 -14.59 -9.96 -3.93
CA MET A 1 -13.38 -10.06 -3.06
C MET A 1 -13.27 -8.96 -2.00
N SER A 2 -13.79 -7.76 -2.20
CA SER A 2 -13.69 -6.66 -1.20
C SER A 2 -14.47 -6.92 0.11
N ASN A 3 -15.59 -7.65 0.07
CA ASN A 3 -16.41 -7.91 1.27
C ASN A 3 -15.72 -8.82 2.28
N ALA A 4 -15.09 -9.92 1.85
CA ALA A 4 -14.48 -10.88 2.78
C ALA A 4 -13.33 -10.28 3.63
N ARG A 5 -12.49 -9.41 3.03
CA ARG A 5 -11.40 -8.73 3.75
C ARG A 5 -11.94 -7.81 4.83
N ARG A 6 -13.00 -7.10 4.47
CA ARG A 6 -13.66 -6.15 5.34
C ARG A 6 -14.45 -6.86 6.45
N GLU A 7 -15.16 -7.92 6.14
CA GLU A 7 -15.86 -8.77 7.11
C GLU A 7 -14.86 -9.31 8.14
N PHE A 8 -13.75 -9.89 7.67
CA PHE A 8 -12.68 -10.37 8.55
C PHE A 8 -12.15 -9.28 9.49
N LEU A 9 -11.88 -8.07 8.97
CA LEU A 9 -11.40 -6.96 9.79
C LEU A 9 -12.43 -6.54 10.84
N LEU A 10 -13.70 -6.44 10.48
CA LEU A 10 -14.78 -6.04 11.39
C LEU A 10 -15.15 -7.11 12.44
N GLU A 11 -14.75 -8.37 12.20
CA GLU A 11 -14.86 -9.47 13.15
C GLU A 11 -13.71 -9.52 14.18
N LEU A 12 -12.59 -8.82 13.90
CA LEU A 12 -11.54 -8.67 14.90
C LEU A 12 -12.07 -7.94 16.13
N GLU A 13 -11.67 -8.41 17.31
CA GLU A 13 -12.14 -7.85 18.59
C GLU A 13 -11.93 -6.32 18.63
N ASN A 14 -13.00 -5.63 18.97
CA ASN A 14 -13.04 -4.19 19.28
C ASN A 14 -12.82 -3.20 18.12
N VAL A 15 -12.73 -3.59 16.84
CA VAL A 15 -12.58 -2.60 15.76
C VAL A 15 -13.69 -1.56 15.79
N LYS A 16 -14.95 -1.98 15.99
CA LYS A 16 -16.11 -1.07 15.93
C LYS A 16 -16.22 -0.11 17.12
N GLY A 17 -15.72 -0.50 18.29
CA GLY A 17 -15.80 0.26 19.53
C GLY A 17 -14.47 0.93 19.94
N SER A 18 -13.49 0.99 19.05
CA SER A 18 -12.14 1.47 19.33
C SER A 18 -11.74 2.60 18.40
N VAL A 19 -10.62 3.26 18.72
CA VAL A 19 -10.03 4.33 17.91
C VAL A 19 -9.02 3.73 16.94
N GLY A 20 -9.29 3.84 15.64
CA GLY A 20 -8.45 3.28 14.58
C GLY A 20 -7.86 4.32 13.65
N LEU A 21 -6.84 3.88 12.90
CA LEU A 21 -6.26 4.59 11.77
C LEU A 21 -6.23 3.67 10.55
N GLU A 22 -6.74 4.13 9.42
CA GLU A 22 -6.56 3.46 8.13
C GLU A 22 -5.60 4.28 7.26
N ILE A 23 -4.53 3.63 6.78
CA ILE A 23 -3.50 4.26 5.95
C ILE A 23 -3.76 3.90 4.48
N GLY A 24 -3.89 4.92 3.63
CA GLY A 24 -4.12 4.77 2.20
C GLY A 24 -5.53 4.28 1.81
N PRO A 25 -6.63 4.78 2.41
CA PRO A 25 -8.00 4.29 2.17
C PRO A 25 -8.52 4.59 0.76
N LEU A 26 -8.06 5.66 0.15
CA LEU A 26 -8.49 6.20 -1.13
C LEU A 26 -10.04 6.32 -1.20
N ASN A 27 -10.68 5.67 -2.19
CA ASN A 27 -12.15 5.67 -2.36
C ASN A 27 -12.83 4.37 -1.90
N LYS A 28 -12.08 3.48 -1.21
CA LYS A 28 -12.60 2.17 -0.76
C LYS A 28 -12.10 1.82 0.63
N PRO A 29 -12.42 2.62 1.66
CA PRO A 29 -11.98 2.36 3.02
C PRO A 29 -12.51 0.98 3.49
N LEU A 30 -11.69 0.29 4.25
CA LEU A 30 -12.06 -0.98 4.88
C LEU A 30 -12.93 -0.77 6.10
N VAL A 31 -12.66 0.30 6.86
CA VAL A 31 -13.47 0.71 8.02
C VAL A 31 -14.15 2.03 7.70
N LYS A 32 -15.47 2.07 7.81
CA LYS A 32 -16.25 3.28 7.52
C LYS A 32 -16.79 3.88 8.81
N LYS A 33 -16.83 5.21 8.87
CA LYS A 33 -17.32 5.97 10.06
C LYS A 33 -18.74 5.57 10.46
N GLU A 34 -19.63 5.34 9.51
CA GLU A 34 -21.02 4.94 9.72
C GLU A 34 -21.24 3.53 10.26
N GLU A 35 -20.21 2.72 10.35
CA GLU A 35 -20.28 1.32 10.80
C GLU A 35 -19.77 1.13 12.21
N LEU A 36 -19.21 2.20 12.79
CA LEU A 36 -18.65 2.18 14.14
C LEU A 36 -19.74 2.28 15.19
N GLU A 37 -19.44 1.77 16.37
CA GLU A 37 -20.25 1.98 17.58
C GLU A 37 -20.09 3.42 18.07
N SER A 38 -20.94 3.84 19.01
CA SER A 38 -20.96 5.21 19.53
C SER A 38 -19.65 5.68 20.17
N ASN A 39 -18.81 4.76 20.61
CA ASN A 39 -17.49 5.00 21.21
C ASN A 39 -16.33 4.71 20.24
N GLY A 40 -16.63 4.23 19.02
CA GLY A 40 -15.63 3.97 17.99
C GLY A 40 -15.30 5.20 17.15
N GLU A 41 -14.07 5.30 16.71
CA GLU A 41 -13.60 6.37 15.82
C GLU A 41 -12.61 5.82 14.79
N ILE A 42 -12.66 6.29 13.56
CA ILE A 42 -11.68 5.99 12.53
C ILE A 42 -11.15 7.27 11.91
N PHE A 43 -9.83 7.35 11.83
CA PHE A 43 -9.10 8.38 11.12
C PHE A 43 -8.51 7.82 9.84
N TYR A 44 -8.36 8.68 8.85
CA TYR A 44 -7.77 8.36 7.55
C TYR A 44 -6.48 9.14 7.34
N LEU A 45 -5.42 8.42 6.99
CA LEU A 45 -4.11 9.01 6.72
C LEU A 45 -3.67 8.66 5.29
N ASP A 46 -3.11 9.64 4.59
CA ASP A 46 -2.48 9.44 3.29
C ASP A 46 -1.24 10.35 3.15
N HIS A 47 -0.43 10.15 2.11
CA HIS A 47 0.70 11.03 1.78
C HIS A 47 0.28 12.36 1.13
N LEU A 48 -0.96 12.44 0.67
CA LEU A 48 -1.58 13.62 0.04
C LEU A 48 -2.89 13.99 0.75
N SER A 49 -3.31 15.26 0.61
CA SER A 49 -4.63 15.70 1.04
C SER A 49 -5.74 15.11 0.17
N THR A 50 -6.97 15.24 0.60
CA THR A 50 -8.15 14.80 -0.18
C THR A 50 -8.16 15.44 -1.58
N GLU A 51 -7.92 16.75 -1.65
CA GLU A 51 -7.93 17.51 -2.90
C GLU A 51 -6.78 17.09 -3.82
N GLU A 52 -5.60 16.86 -3.25
CA GLU A 52 -4.43 16.39 -4.00
C GLU A 52 -4.63 14.97 -4.53
N LEU A 53 -5.28 14.09 -3.77
CA LEU A 53 -5.66 12.75 -4.22
C LEU A 53 -6.70 12.81 -5.35
N GLN A 54 -7.70 13.66 -5.22
CA GLN A 54 -8.71 13.87 -6.28
C GLN A 54 -8.09 14.37 -7.57
N GLU A 55 -7.11 15.28 -7.49
CA GLU A 55 -6.38 15.76 -8.66
C GLU A 55 -5.45 14.68 -9.25
N LYS A 56 -4.71 13.94 -8.39
CA LYS A 56 -3.82 12.85 -8.82
C LYS A 56 -4.57 11.76 -9.60
N TYR A 57 -5.77 11.40 -9.14
CA TYR A 57 -6.55 10.30 -9.70
C TYR A 57 -7.70 10.75 -10.63
N LYS A 58 -7.72 12.01 -11.07
CA LYS A 58 -8.81 12.57 -11.90
C LYS A 58 -9.08 11.80 -13.20
N ASP A 59 -8.01 11.26 -13.80
CA ASP A 59 -8.03 10.56 -15.08
C ASP A 59 -7.98 9.02 -14.91
N GLU A 60 -7.97 8.52 -13.65
CA GLU A 60 -7.89 7.10 -13.35
C GLU A 60 -9.29 6.48 -13.25
N ALA A 61 -9.69 5.73 -14.27
CA ALA A 61 -11.05 5.15 -14.37
C ALA A 61 -11.41 4.17 -13.24
N SER A 62 -10.41 3.57 -12.59
CA SER A 62 -10.62 2.62 -11.48
C SER A 62 -10.91 3.32 -10.15
N VAL A 63 -10.64 4.64 -10.05
CA VAL A 63 -10.81 5.45 -8.85
C VAL A 63 -11.96 6.45 -9.05
N LYS A 64 -12.97 6.35 -8.22
CA LYS A 64 -14.06 7.31 -8.19
C LYS A 64 -13.66 8.49 -7.30
N LYS A 65 -13.17 9.57 -7.91
CA LYS A 65 -12.62 10.74 -7.20
C LYS A 65 -13.56 11.33 -6.17
N ASP A 66 -14.87 11.36 -6.47
CA ASP A 66 -15.89 11.94 -5.59
C ASP A 66 -16.21 11.03 -4.37
N GLU A 67 -15.75 9.77 -4.39
CA GLU A 67 -15.85 8.81 -3.29
C GLU A 67 -14.55 8.72 -2.46
N ILE A 68 -13.49 9.49 -2.81
CA ILE A 68 -12.27 9.56 -2.00
C ILE A 68 -12.64 10.13 -0.62
N VAL A 69 -12.28 9.38 0.43
CA VAL A 69 -12.60 9.79 1.79
C VAL A 69 -11.85 11.05 2.21
N SER A 70 -12.43 11.80 3.15
CA SER A 70 -11.73 12.95 3.72
C SER A 70 -10.53 12.48 4.54
N ILE A 71 -9.33 12.92 4.16
CA ILE A 71 -8.07 12.60 4.84
C ILE A 71 -7.94 13.48 6.09
N ASP A 72 -7.82 12.84 7.24
CA ASP A 72 -7.68 13.51 8.53
C ASP A 72 -6.21 13.90 8.80
N PHE A 73 -5.25 13.05 8.36
CA PHE A 73 -3.82 13.26 8.57
C PHE A 73 -3.04 13.10 7.26
N VAL A 74 -2.14 14.05 6.96
CA VAL A 74 -1.26 13.99 5.79
C VAL A 74 0.17 13.70 6.24
N CYS A 75 0.74 12.57 5.79
CA CYS A 75 2.09 12.14 6.10
C CYS A 75 2.98 12.12 4.86
N ARG A 76 3.78 13.17 4.64
CA ARG A 76 4.63 13.32 3.44
C ARG A 76 6.05 12.77 3.63
N ASP A 77 6.52 12.69 4.86
CA ASP A 77 7.91 12.38 5.22
C ASP A 77 8.07 11.00 5.90
N GLY A 78 6.97 10.26 6.08
CA GLY A 78 6.95 8.93 6.70
C GLY A 78 6.95 8.96 8.24
N ASP A 79 7.02 10.12 8.88
CA ASP A 79 6.91 10.29 10.34
C ASP A 79 5.44 10.29 10.75
N LEU A 80 4.91 9.09 11.04
CA LEU A 80 3.51 8.91 11.39
C LEU A 80 3.14 9.58 12.72
N LEU A 81 4.04 9.51 13.70
CA LEU A 81 3.79 10.11 15.03
C LEU A 81 3.62 11.63 14.93
N LYS A 82 4.47 12.28 14.14
CA LYS A 82 4.36 13.71 13.85
C LYS A 82 3.10 14.04 13.05
N ALA A 83 2.82 13.27 11.99
CA ALA A 83 1.67 13.48 11.12
C ALA A 83 0.36 13.36 11.89
N THR A 84 0.26 12.41 12.81
CA THR A 84 -0.92 12.21 13.67
C THR A 84 -0.93 13.13 14.90
N SER A 85 0.00 14.09 15.00
CA SER A 85 0.09 15.02 16.13
C SER A 85 0.17 14.30 17.49
N GLY A 86 0.82 13.15 17.53
CA GLY A 86 1.00 12.33 18.74
C GLY A 86 -0.23 11.49 19.13
N HIS A 87 -1.26 11.41 18.29
CA HIS A 87 -2.37 10.49 18.53
C HIS A 87 -1.89 9.04 18.49
N THR A 88 -2.45 8.22 19.35
CA THR A 88 -2.22 6.78 19.39
C THR A 88 -3.53 6.01 19.19
N PHE A 89 -3.44 4.84 18.56
CA PHE A 89 -4.58 4.10 18.06
C PHE A 89 -4.66 2.69 18.68
N ASP A 90 -5.87 2.19 18.85
CA ASP A 90 -6.11 0.81 19.28
C ASP A 90 -5.81 -0.17 18.15
N TYR A 91 -6.02 0.28 16.91
CA TYR A 91 -5.62 -0.48 15.71
C TYR A 91 -5.18 0.44 14.56
N VAL A 92 -4.30 -0.10 13.72
CA VAL A 92 -3.87 0.51 12.45
C VAL A 92 -4.14 -0.49 11.33
N VAL A 93 -4.75 -0.03 10.24
CA VAL A 93 -5.04 -0.84 9.05
C VAL A 93 -4.30 -0.25 7.86
N ALA A 94 -3.65 -1.10 7.07
CA ALA A 94 -3.12 -0.72 5.76
C ALA A 94 -3.39 -1.83 4.74
N SER A 95 -4.05 -1.47 3.64
CA SER A 95 -4.41 -2.41 2.59
C SER A 95 -3.75 -2.02 1.27
N HIS A 96 -2.98 -2.95 0.69
CA HIS A 96 -2.27 -2.70 -0.57
C HIS A 96 -1.40 -1.42 -0.52
N MET A 97 -0.66 -1.26 0.58
CA MET A 97 0.18 -0.09 0.82
C MET A 97 1.64 -0.46 1.10
N ILE A 98 1.90 -1.52 1.89
CA ILE A 98 3.26 -1.84 2.31
C ILE A 98 4.15 -2.34 1.18
N GLU A 99 3.57 -2.85 0.11
CA GLU A 99 4.29 -3.20 -1.12
C GLU A 99 4.90 -1.96 -1.79
N HIS A 100 4.33 -0.77 -1.59
CA HIS A 100 4.82 0.50 -2.10
C HIS A 100 5.82 1.19 -1.16
N ALA A 101 5.95 0.73 0.10
CA ALA A 101 6.81 1.37 1.08
C ALA A 101 8.30 1.22 0.72
N PRO A 102 9.03 2.31 0.41
CA PRO A 102 10.47 2.22 0.09
C PRO A 102 11.29 1.67 1.26
N ASN A 103 10.85 1.93 2.49
CA ASN A 103 11.50 1.50 3.71
C ASN A 103 10.51 0.77 4.63
N LEU A 104 10.34 -0.54 4.36
CA LEU A 104 9.38 -1.37 5.07
C LEU A 104 9.62 -1.42 6.59
N LEU A 105 10.88 -1.55 7.04
CA LEU A 105 11.18 -1.63 8.47
C LEU A 105 10.92 -0.30 9.18
N LEU A 106 11.22 0.83 8.54
CA LEU A 106 10.87 2.14 9.08
C LEU A 106 9.35 2.28 9.19
N PHE A 107 8.61 1.93 8.14
CA PHE A 107 7.15 1.98 8.16
C PHE A 107 6.57 1.16 9.32
N LEU A 108 7.02 -0.08 9.51
CA LEU A 108 6.56 -0.92 10.62
C LEU A 108 6.94 -0.35 11.99
N SER A 109 8.11 0.27 12.12
CA SER A 109 8.52 0.97 13.33
C SER A 109 7.63 2.19 13.63
N GLU A 110 7.31 2.97 12.60
CA GLU A 110 6.42 4.13 12.74
C GLU A 110 4.99 3.69 13.12
N VAL A 111 4.46 2.63 12.52
CA VAL A 111 3.17 2.04 12.93
C VAL A 111 3.21 1.59 14.39
N HIS A 112 4.31 0.96 14.83
CA HIS A 112 4.48 0.56 16.24
C HIS A 112 4.42 1.78 17.18
N ASN A 113 5.04 2.90 16.79
CA ASN A 113 5.12 4.11 17.62
C ASN A 113 3.75 4.79 17.84
N ILE A 114 2.80 4.61 16.91
CA ILE A 114 1.46 5.18 17.01
C ILE A 114 0.40 4.20 17.54
N LEU A 115 0.76 2.93 17.75
CA LEU A 115 -0.11 1.95 18.40
C LEU A 115 -0.06 2.10 19.91
N LYS A 116 -1.22 2.02 20.56
CA LYS A 116 -1.31 1.87 22.01
C LYS A 116 -0.71 0.53 22.45
N PRO A 117 -0.26 0.38 23.70
CA PRO A 117 0.13 -0.92 24.24
C PRO A 117 -0.98 -1.96 24.08
N GLY A 118 -0.68 -3.08 23.39
CA GLY A 118 -1.67 -4.10 23.03
C GLY A 118 -2.50 -3.82 21.80
N GLY A 119 -2.24 -2.70 21.11
CA GLY A 119 -2.89 -2.36 19.84
C GLY A 119 -2.52 -3.31 18.70
N THR A 120 -3.37 -3.36 17.67
CA THR A 120 -3.27 -4.32 16.57
C THR A 120 -2.92 -3.62 15.25
N CYS A 121 -1.95 -4.14 14.51
CA CYS A 121 -1.69 -3.78 13.12
C CYS A 121 -2.27 -4.83 12.18
N VAL A 122 -3.15 -4.40 11.25
CA VAL A 122 -3.74 -5.26 10.22
C VAL A 122 -3.21 -4.85 8.86
N LEU A 123 -2.49 -5.77 8.21
CA LEU A 123 -1.91 -5.56 6.90
C LEU A 123 -2.57 -6.49 5.89
N ILE A 124 -3.16 -5.93 4.84
CA ILE A 124 -3.68 -6.69 3.70
C ILE A 124 -2.67 -6.56 2.57
N ILE A 125 -1.97 -7.66 2.31
CA ILE A 125 -0.79 -7.70 1.46
C ILE A 125 -1.12 -8.51 0.20
N PRO A 126 -0.75 -8.01 -1.01
CA PRO A 126 -0.94 -8.78 -2.23
C PRO A 126 0.00 -9.99 -2.28
N ASP A 127 -0.55 -11.15 -2.61
CA ASP A 127 0.25 -12.31 -2.99
C ASP A 127 0.66 -12.16 -4.46
N LYS A 128 1.95 -12.08 -4.72
CA LYS A 128 2.50 -11.89 -6.08
C LYS A 128 1.97 -12.89 -7.10
N ARG A 129 1.61 -14.11 -6.68
CA ARG A 129 1.10 -15.17 -7.57
C ARG A 129 -0.20 -14.80 -8.28
N PHE A 130 -0.92 -13.81 -7.72
CA PHE A 130 -2.24 -13.38 -8.21
C PHE A 130 -2.25 -11.89 -8.60
N THR A 131 -1.07 -11.32 -8.88
CA THR A 131 -0.90 -9.94 -9.30
C THR A 131 -0.03 -9.84 -10.55
N PHE A 132 0.12 -8.64 -11.07
CA PHE A 132 1.04 -8.33 -12.17
C PHE A 132 2.52 -8.63 -11.83
N ASP A 133 2.84 -8.86 -10.55
CA ASP A 133 4.20 -9.17 -10.08
C ASP A 133 4.58 -10.65 -10.16
N ILE A 134 3.76 -11.50 -10.73
CA ILE A 134 3.96 -12.96 -10.73
C ILE A 134 5.38 -13.36 -11.21
N ASN A 135 5.96 -12.63 -12.16
CA ASN A 135 7.29 -12.89 -12.70
C ASN A 135 8.43 -12.29 -11.87
N ARG A 136 8.13 -11.39 -10.91
CA ARG A 136 9.17 -10.74 -10.10
C ARG A 136 9.64 -11.66 -8.97
N PRO A 137 10.93 -11.61 -8.58
CA PRO A 137 11.39 -12.35 -7.42
C PRO A 137 10.73 -11.82 -6.13
N VAL A 138 10.55 -12.69 -5.14
CA VAL A 138 10.15 -12.29 -3.78
C VAL A 138 11.26 -11.44 -3.17
N SER A 139 10.89 -10.37 -2.46
CA SER A 139 11.86 -9.52 -1.76
C SER A 139 12.63 -10.32 -0.71
N THR A 140 13.93 -10.19 -0.72
CA THR A 140 14.79 -10.81 0.29
C THR A 140 14.89 -9.92 1.52
N PHE A 141 15.16 -10.49 2.70
CA PHE A 141 15.45 -9.69 3.89
C PHE A 141 16.67 -8.78 3.67
N GLY A 142 17.64 -9.22 2.86
CA GLY A 142 18.81 -8.40 2.49
C GLY A 142 18.42 -7.09 1.80
N SER A 143 17.48 -7.15 0.83
CA SER A 143 17.00 -5.94 0.14
C SER A 143 16.19 -5.01 1.07
N VAL A 144 15.40 -5.58 1.97
CA VAL A 144 14.66 -4.82 2.98
C VAL A 144 15.60 -4.13 3.96
N LEU A 145 16.65 -4.83 4.40
CA LEU A 145 17.68 -4.29 5.31
C LEU A 145 18.49 -3.19 4.62
N GLU A 146 18.86 -3.36 3.34
CA GLU A 146 19.55 -2.33 2.56
C GLU A 146 18.74 -1.04 2.50
N ASN A 147 17.45 -1.13 2.18
CA ASN A 147 16.54 0.01 2.15
C ASN A 147 16.42 0.70 3.52
N PHE A 148 16.43 -0.07 4.61
CA PHE A 148 16.41 0.47 5.96
C PHE A 148 17.70 1.22 6.31
N LEU A 149 18.85 0.61 6.09
CA LEU A 149 20.14 1.20 6.43
C LEU A 149 20.50 2.42 5.57
N SER A 150 20.08 2.41 4.29
CA SER A 150 20.24 3.55 3.38
C SER A 150 19.23 4.67 3.63
N LYS A 151 18.25 4.46 4.54
CA LYS A 151 17.14 5.39 4.80
C LYS A 151 16.38 5.73 3.53
N ALA A 152 16.05 4.70 2.75
CA ALA A 152 15.37 4.88 1.47
C ALA A 152 14.05 5.66 1.63
N THR A 153 13.88 6.70 0.83
CA THR A 153 12.67 7.54 0.77
C THR A 153 11.92 7.39 -0.57
N TYR A 154 12.51 6.68 -1.51
CA TYR A 154 11.94 6.36 -2.83
C TYR A 154 12.37 4.94 -3.24
N PRO A 155 11.65 4.32 -4.19
CA PRO A 155 11.96 2.98 -4.67
C PRO A 155 13.39 2.86 -5.20
N SER A 156 14.03 1.71 -4.96
CA SER A 156 15.35 1.42 -5.53
C SER A 156 15.29 1.34 -7.05
N ILE A 157 16.42 1.59 -7.72
CA ILE A 157 16.55 1.47 -9.16
C ILE A 157 16.14 0.07 -9.64
N SER A 158 16.52 -0.97 -8.89
CA SER A 158 16.15 -2.36 -9.19
C SER A 158 14.64 -2.59 -9.09
N ALA A 159 13.99 -2.06 -8.05
CA ALA A 159 12.54 -2.20 -7.89
C ALA A 159 11.77 -1.55 -9.06
N VAL A 160 12.21 -0.37 -9.52
CA VAL A 160 11.61 0.32 -10.67
C VAL A 160 11.87 -0.42 -11.98
N TYR A 161 13.09 -0.91 -12.20
CA TYR A 161 13.41 -1.71 -13.39
C TYR A 161 12.57 -2.99 -13.44
N ASP A 162 12.59 -3.78 -12.36
CA ASP A 162 11.89 -5.06 -12.29
C ASP A 162 10.38 -4.89 -12.45
N HIS A 163 9.80 -3.86 -11.83
CA HIS A 163 8.39 -3.53 -12.01
C HIS A 163 8.08 -3.25 -13.48
N SER A 164 8.85 -2.36 -14.11
CA SER A 164 8.58 -1.93 -15.49
C SER A 164 8.89 -3.03 -16.52
N ALA A 165 9.89 -3.89 -16.28
CA ALA A 165 10.33 -4.91 -17.22
C ALA A 165 9.62 -6.26 -17.07
N MET A 166 9.10 -6.59 -15.89
CA MET A 166 8.56 -7.92 -15.56
C MET A 166 7.06 -7.94 -15.28
N ALA A 167 6.43 -6.78 -15.08
CA ALA A 167 4.99 -6.73 -14.82
C ALA A 167 4.19 -7.24 -16.02
N ILE A 168 3.15 -8.01 -15.75
CA ILE A 168 2.26 -8.58 -16.77
C ILE A 168 0.87 -7.97 -16.72
N ASN A 169 0.09 -8.16 -17.80
CA ASN A 169 -1.33 -7.81 -17.85
C ASN A 169 -2.15 -8.85 -17.08
N ALA A 170 -1.95 -8.93 -15.76
CA ALA A 170 -2.56 -9.96 -14.94
C ALA A 170 -4.03 -9.66 -14.63
N ASN A 171 -4.90 -10.62 -14.93
CA ASN A 171 -6.22 -10.67 -14.31
C ASN A 171 -6.11 -11.51 -13.02
N GLY A 172 -6.02 -10.86 -11.86
CA GLY A 172 -5.83 -11.53 -10.57
C GLY A 172 -6.95 -12.52 -10.23
N HIS A 173 -8.19 -12.29 -10.67
CA HIS A 173 -9.29 -13.24 -10.52
C HIS A 173 -9.04 -14.53 -11.32
N ASN A 174 -8.64 -14.38 -12.58
CA ASN A 174 -8.33 -15.52 -13.44
C ASN A 174 -7.15 -16.32 -12.87
N LEU A 175 -6.09 -15.64 -12.46
CA LEU A 175 -4.92 -16.28 -11.85
C LEU A 175 -5.30 -17.06 -10.59
N TRP A 176 -6.16 -16.50 -9.73
CA TRP A 176 -6.63 -17.16 -8.51
C TRP A 176 -7.35 -18.49 -8.79
N TYR A 177 -8.13 -18.57 -9.86
CA TYR A 177 -8.84 -19.77 -10.26
C TYR A 177 -8.06 -20.66 -11.24
N GLY A 178 -6.79 -20.36 -11.51
CA GLY A 178 -5.96 -21.12 -12.45
C GLY A 178 -6.38 -20.96 -13.92
N ILE A 179 -7.15 -19.92 -14.24
CA ILE A 179 -7.56 -19.60 -15.60
C ILE A 179 -6.48 -18.66 -16.18
N VAL A 180 -5.61 -19.20 -17.05
CA VAL A 180 -4.52 -18.43 -17.65
C VAL A 180 -4.79 -18.28 -19.15
N ASN A 181 -5.01 -17.05 -19.59
CA ASN A 181 -5.09 -16.70 -21.01
C ASN A 181 -3.74 -16.13 -21.49
N ALA A 182 -3.48 -16.18 -22.79
CA ALA A 182 -2.24 -15.65 -23.36
C ALA A 182 -2.04 -14.15 -23.06
N ASP A 183 -3.12 -13.37 -23.01
CA ASP A 183 -3.06 -11.94 -22.68
C ASP A 183 -2.75 -11.69 -21.21
N ASP A 184 -3.15 -12.59 -20.30
CA ASP A 184 -2.88 -12.47 -18.85
C ASP A 184 -1.38 -12.62 -18.52
N THR A 185 -0.58 -13.18 -19.43
CA THR A 185 0.87 -13.39 -19.27
C THR A 185 1.72 -12.41 -20.08
N ARG A 186 1.08 -11.52 -20.84
CA ARG A 186 1.78 -10.53 -21.65
C ARG A 186 2.42 -9.47 -20.76
N LEU A 187 3.69 -9.17 -21.03
CA LEU A 187 4.38 -8.06 -20.36
C LEU A 187 3.67 -6.73 -20.64
N LEU A 188 3.50 -5.92 -19.62
CA LEU A 188 2.92 -4.57 -19.73
C LEU A 188 3.85 -3.61 -20.47
N ALA A 189 5.16 -3.80 -20.34
CA ALA A 189 6.16 -2.96 -20.97
C ALA A 189 7.36 -3.80 -21.46
N SER A 190 8.27 -3.14 -22.17
CA SER A 190 9.52 -3.76 -22.63
C SER A 190 10.66 -3.48 -21.64
N GLU A 191 11.73 -4.27 -21.72
CA GLU A 191 12.97 -4.05 -20.98
C GLU A 191 13.55 -2.63 -21.20
N ASN A 192 13.40 -2.08 -22.41
CA ASN A 192 13.82 -0.71 -22.71
C ASN A 192 13.07 0.33 -21.87
N ILE A 193 11.76 0.14 -21.67
CA ILE A 193 10.97 1.02 -20.80
C ILE A 193 11.45 0.90 -19.35
N GLY A 194 11.73 -0.32 -18.89
CA GLY A 194 12.34 -0.56 -17.58
C GLY A 194 13.67 0.15 -17.41
N TRP A 195 14.53 0.07 -18.41
CA TRP A 195 15.81 0.76 -18.44
C TRP A 195 15.67 2.30 -18.36
N GLU A 196 14.78 2.87 -19.16
CA GLU A 196 14.51 4.32 -19.16
C GLU A 196 13.95 4.79 -17.81
N ALA A 197 13.00 4.03 -17.24
CA ALA A 197 12.43 4.34 -15.92
C ALA A 197 13.49 4.30 -14.82
N ALA A 198 14.33 3.25 -14.79
CA ALA A 198 15.44 3.10 -13.86
C ALA A 198 16.47 4.26 -13.97
N HIS A 199 16.80 4.64 -15.21
CA HIS A 199 17.69 5.79 -15.47
C HIS A 199 17.11 7.10 -14.97
N ARG A 200 15.80 7.32 -15.17
CA ARG A 200 15.12 8.52 -14.71
C ARG A 200 15.15 8.61 -13.19
N VAL A 201 14.81 7.53 -12.48
CA VAL A 201 14.90 7.48 -11.02
C VAL A 201 16.31 7.77 -10.53
N HIS A 202 17.33 7.18 -11.18
CA HIS A 202 18.72 7.41 -10.82
C HIS A 202 19.15 8.88 -10.98
N LYS A 203 18.66 9.56 -11.97
CA LYS A 203 19.02 10.96 -12.25
C LYS A 203 18.24 11.96 -11.39
N GLU A 204 16.96 11.70 -11.19
CA GLU A 204 16.01 12.65 -10.61
C GLU A 204 15.79 12.43 -9.13
N GLY A 205 16.04 11.22 -8.62
CA GLY A 205 15.92 10.89 -7.20
C GLY A 205 14.53 11.15 -6.63
N HIS A 206 13.47 10.82 -7.39
CA HIS A 206 12.10 11.02 -6.95
C HIS A 206 11.32 9.71 -6.79
N TYR A 207 10.20 9.79 -6.09
CA TYR A 207 9.32 8.66 -5.87
C TYR A 207 8.65 8.21 -7.19
N TYR A 208 8.69 6.92 -7.43
CA TYR A 208 7.98 6.22 -8.49
C TYR A 208 6.98 5.26 -7.86
N ASP A 209 5.71 5.32 -8.28
CA ASP A 209 4.65 4.46 -7.73
C ASP A 209 4.75 3.04 -8.30
N VAL A 210 5.55 2.21 -7.63
CA VAL A 210 5.81 0.82 -7.99
C VAL A 210 5.78 -0.06 -6.74
N HIS A 211 5.54 -1.35 -6.90
CA HIS A 211 5.76 -2.28 -5.81
C HIS A 211 7.26 -2.42 -5.55
N VAL A 212 7.69 -2.04 -4.36
CA VAL A 212 9.08 -2.19 -3.89
C VAL A 212 9.25 -3.54 -3.21
N ASN A 213 8.26 -3.94 -2.43
CA ASN A 213 8.26 -5.17 -1.66
C ASN A 213 7.34 -6.20 -2.31
N ILE A 214 7.87 -7.36 -2.62
CA ILE A 214 7.15 -8.46 -3.28
C ILE A 214 6.96 -9.58 -2.28
N PHE A 215 5.71 -9.93 -2.02
CA PHE A 215 5.33 -10.91 -1.02
C PHE A 215 4.72 -12.16 -1.65
N MET A 216 4.97 -13.28 -0.98
CA MET A 216 4.35 -14.57 -1.24
C MET A 216 4.24 -15.30 0.10
N PRO A 217 3.06 -15.76 0.51
CA PRO A 217 2.93 -16.63 1.69
C PRO A 217 3.65 -17.96 1.43
N GLU A 218 4.19 -18.55 2.50
CA GLU A 218 4.79 -19.88 2.51
C GLU A 218 3.74 -21.00 2.31
#